data_7671cd461afe7865a1d4d573a489ab60
#
_entry.id   7671cd461afe7865a1d4d573a489ab60
#
_cell.length_a   1.000
_cell.length_b   1.000
_cell.length_c   1.000
_cell.angle_alpha   90.00
_cell.angle_beta   90.00
_cell.angle_gamma   90.00
#
_symmetry.space_group_name_H-M   'P 1'
#
loop_
_entity.id
_entity.type
_entity.pdbx_description
1 polymer ?
#
loop_
_entity_poly.entity_id
_entity_poly.type
_entity_poly.pdbx_seq_one_letter_code
_entity_poly.pdbx_strand_id
1 'polypeptide(L)'
;MTIVGIAGCTGLMLTGFGIRDSVMDIPTVQFEDIFKYEITVAISKTDQISKLEEYLNSNENIENYCKTYTSTGKIKQNDNNYDITMIVPEDSDTFNNICNMANAETKEKLKLSNNGVIITDKIAEMLNVKQGDEVTFIDSEDVEYKVKIDAITRNYVSHYIYMSKDYFEKNIKNYKTNMIYINTKEVSEQVQDNISKEMLDIDNVGSVTVMPTLIKSVSDMLNTMNYVVVVL
;
A
#
# COMPACT_ATOMS: atom_id res chain seq x y z
N MET A 1 9.43 9.71 48.61
CA MET A 1 10.32 9.71 47.43
C MET A 1 10.36 8.40 46.70
N THR A 2 10.49 7.26 47.34
CA THR A 2 10.62 5.93 46.71
C THR A 2 9.39 5.48 45.89
N ILE A 3 8.17 5.78 46.37
CA ILE A 3 6.93 5.37 45.70
C ILE A 3 6.76 6.10 44.34
N VAL A 4 7.09 7.38 44.27
CA VAL A 4 7.02 8.18 43.02
C VAL A 4 8.06 7.69 42.01
N GLY A 5 9.24 7.31 42.47
CA GLY A 5 10.27 6.76 41.60
C GLY A 5 9.88 5.40 41.01
N ILE A 6 9.36 4.49 41.82
CA ILE A 6 8.92 3.17 41.37
C ILE A 6 7.72 3.30 40.41
N ALA A 7 6.73 4.13 40.76
CA ALA A 7 5.57 4.38 39.90
C ALA A 7 5.98 4.99 38.54
N GLY A 8 6.94 5.93 38.56
CA GLY A 8 7.49 6.54 37.33
C GLY A 8 8.20 5.52 36.44
N CYS A 9 9.09 4.69 36.99
CA CYS A 9 9.77 3.65 36.24
C CYS A 9 8.80 2.60 35.68
N THR A 10 7.83 2.16 36.48
CA THR A 10 6.81 1.21 36.03
C THR A 10 5.93 1.80 34.92
N GLY A 11 5.55 3.08 35.06
CA GLY A 11 4.78 3.81 34.05
C GLY A 11 5.55 3.93 32.72
N LEU A 12 6.84 4.25 32.78
CA LEU A 12 7.71 4.33 31.59
C LEU A 12 7.88 2.96 30.90
N MET A 13 8.08 1.88 31.69
CA MET A 13 8.15 0.53 31.14
C MET A 13 6.83 0.13 30.46
N LEU A 14 5.69 0.35 31.13
CA LEU A 14 4.37 0.02 30.57
C LEU A 14 4.09 0.78 29.28
N THR A 15 4.44 2.08 29.23
CA THR A 15 4.32 2.91 28.03
C THR A 15 5.25 2.41 26.92
N GLY A 16 6.50 2.07 27.25
CA GLY A 16 7.48 1.55 26.30
C GLY A 16 7.04 0.24 25.67
N PHE A 17 6.56 -0.71 26.46
CA PHE A 17 6.02 -1.98 25.95
C PHE A 17 4.73 -1.77 25.11
N GLY A 18 3.83 -0.88 25.56
CA GLY A 18 2.59 -0.59 24.82
C GLY A 18 2.86 0.04 23.46
N ILE A 19 3.81 0.99 23.34
CA ILE A 19 4.22 1.58 22.06
C ILE A 19 4.87 0.51 21.18
N ARG A 20 5.77 -0.29 21.75
CA ARG A 20 6.42 -1.38 21.05
C ARG A 20 5.42 -2.34 20.41
N ASP A 21 4.48 -2.86 21.22
CA ASP A 21 3.50 -3.85 20.76
C ASP A 21 2.62 -3.25 19.65
N SER A 22 2.19 -1.98 19.80
CA SER A 22 1.44 -1.27 18.76
C SER A 22 2.22 -1.10 17.45
N VAL A 23 3.53 -0.86 17.51
CA VAL A 23 4.37 -0.73 16.30
C VAL A 23 4.62 -2.10 15.66
N MET A 24 4.74 -3.16 16.44
CA MET A 24 4.96 -4.52 15.93
C MET A 24 3.73 -5.07 15.19
N ASP A 25 2.53 -4.63 15.53
CA ASP A 25 1.29 -5.09 14.88
C ASP A 25 1.01 -4.38 13.55
N ILE A 26 1.60 -3.19 13.30
CA ILE A 26 1.37 -2.41 12.09
C ILE A 26 1.64 -3.20 10.80
N PRO A 27 2.79 -3.88 10.63
CA PRO A 27 3.06 -4.65 9.42
C PRO A 27 2.01 -5.74 9.16
N THR A 28 1.62 -6.48 10.20
CA THR A 28 0.61 -7.53 10.10
C THR A 28 -0.74 -6.97 9.63
N VAL A 29 -1.25 -5.95 10.31
CA VAL A 29 -2.54 -5.33 9.92
C VAL A 29 -2.48 -4.73 8.52
N GLN A 30 -1.39 -4.07 8.15
CA GLN A 30 -1.25 -3.46 6.85
C GLN A 30 -1.21 -4.48 5.71
N PHE A 31 -0.46 -5.56 5.88
CA PHE A 31 -0.14 -6.51 4.80
C PHE A 31 -0.90 -7.84 4.89
N GLU A 32 -1.69 -8.09 5.93
CA GLU A 32 -2.59 -9.23 6.03
C GLU A 32 -4.06 -8.83 5.90
N ASP A 33 -4.45 -7.67 6.48
CA ASP A 33 -5.85 -7.24 6.49
C ASP A 33 -6.19 -6.29 5.33
N ILE A 34 -5.28 -5.33 5.00
CA ILE A 34 -5.53 -4.31 3.98
C ILE A 34 -4.97 -4.74 2.63
N PHE A 35 -3.67 -4.97 2.53
CA PHE A 35 -3.04 -5.46 1.30
C PHE A 35 -2.88 -6.97 1.36
N LYS A 36 -3.56 -7.67 0.48
CA LYS A 36 -3.64 -9.15 0.48
C LYS A 36 -2.78 -9.80 -0.59
N TYR A 37 -1.85 -9.08 -1.17
CA TYR A 37 -0.95 -9.62 -2.17
C TYR A 37 0.37 -10.08 -1.56
N GLU A 38 0.93 -11.13 -2.11
CA GLU A 38 2.23 -11.66 -1.69
C GLU A 38 3.37 -11.16 -2.56
N ILE A 39 3.12 -10.87 -3.83
CA ILE A 39 4.18 -10.48 -4.77
C ILE A 39 3.79 -9.21 -5.52
N THR A 40 4.75 -8.31 -5.72
CA THR A 40 4.62 -7.19 -6.63
C THR A 40 5.68 -7.24 -7.72
N VAL A 41 5.29 -6.91 -8.95
CA VAL A 41 6.16 -6.89 -10.11
C VAL A 41 6.13 -5.51 -10.73
N ALA A 42 7.27 -4.83 -10.75
CA ALA A 42 7.44 -3.58 -11.47
C ALA A 42 7.84 -3.85 -12.94
N ILE A 43 7.20 -3.15 -13.86
CA ILE A 43 7.37 -3.32 -15.31
C ILE A 43 8.21 -2.17 -15.85
N SER A 44 9.30 -2.50 -16.55
CA SER A 44 10.22 -1.51 -17.15
C SER A 44 9.69 -0.92 -18.45
N LYS A 45 8.95 -1.71 -19.25
CA LYS A 45 8.36 -1.27 -20.53
C LYS A 45 6.91 -1.72 -20.62
N THR A 46 6.00 -0.79 -20.47
CA THR A 46 4.56 -1.01 -20.36
C THR A 46 3.88 -1.64 -21.59
N ASP A 47 4.50 -1.53 -22.76
CA ASP A 47 3.90 -1.99 -24.02
C ASP A 47 4.26 -3.46 -24.37
N GLN A 48 5.00 -4.17 -23.52
CA GLN A 48 5.49 -5.54 -23.80
C GLN A 48 5.34 -6.45 -22.57
N ILE A 49 4.11 -6.63 -22.11
CA ILE A 49 3.81 -7.46 -20.93
C ILE A 49 3.23 -8.84 -21.28
N SER A 50 3.06 -9.14 -22.57
CA SER A 50 2.36 -10.38 -23.02
C SER A 50 3.03 -11.66 -22.51
N LYS A 51 4.36 -11.73 -22.48
CA LYS A 51 5.08 -12.90 -21.93
C LYS A 51 4.84 -13.06 -20.42
N LEU A 52 4.79 -11.94 -19.70
CA LEU A 52 4.51 -11.94 -18.26
C LEU A 52 3.06 -12.38 -18.01
N GLU A 53 2.10 -11.88 -18.80
CA GLU A 53 0.69 -12.31 -18.70
C GLU A 53 0.52 -13.78 -19.04
N GLU A 54 1.22 -14.30 -20.04
CA GLU A 54 1.22 -15.72 -20.36
C GLU A 54 1.74 -16.56 -19.19
N TYR A 55 2.86 -16.15 -18.58
CA TYR A 55 3.39 -16.78 -17.38
C TYR A 55 2.40 -16.74 -16.22
N LEU A 56 1.81 -15.57 -15.93
CA LEU A 56 0.84 -15.40 -14.84
C LEU A 56 -0.40 -16.27 -15.02
N ASN A 57 -0.88 -16.43 -16.25
CA ASN A 57 -2.05 -17.24 -16.56
C ASN A 57 -1.76 -18.75 -16.58
N SER A 58 -0.52 -19.17 -16.84
CA SER A 58 -0.13 -20.57 -16.95
C SER A 58 0.41 -21.18 -15.65
N ASN A 59 0.87 -20.34 -14.69
CA ASN A 59 1.45 -20.82 -13.45
C ASN A 59 0.38 -21.23 -12.44
N GLU A 60 0.35 -22.52 -12.10
CA GLU A 60 -0.66 -23.12 -11.22
C GLU A 60 -0.63 -22.57 -9.78
N ASN A 61 0.47 -21.98 -9.35
CA ASN A 61 0.62 -21.42 -8.01
C ASN A 61 0.07 -19.99 -7.90
N ILE A 62 -0.27 -19.34 -9.01
CA ILE A 62 -0.88 -18.01 -9.00
C ILE A 62 -2.39 -18.17 -8.85
N GLU A 63 -2.97 -17.50 -7.85
CA GLU A 63 -4.41 -17.49 -7.61
C GLU A 63 -5.10 -16.42 -8.45
N ASN A 64 -4.63 -15.19 -8.34
CA ASN A 64 -5.08 -14.05 -9.13
C ASN A 64 -4.01 -12.96 -9.18
N TYR A 65 -4.17 -12.01 -10.09
CA TYR A 65 -3.31 -10.85 -10.19
C TYR A 65 -4.10 -9.62 -10.66
N CYS A 66 -3.62 -8.44 -10.31
CA CYS A 66 -4.18 -7.17 -10.71
C CYS A 66 -3.12 -6.27 -11.34
N LYS A 67 -3.36 -5.86 -12.58
CA LYS A 67 -2.54 -4.87 -13.27
C LYS A 67 -2.91 -3.47 -12.77
N THR A 68 -1.91 -2.64 -12.49
CA THR A 68 -2.11 -1.28 -11.99
C THR A 68 -1.16 -0.30 -12.64
N TYR A 69 -1.55 0.96 -12.63
CA TYR A 69 -0.63 2.08 -12.74
C TYR A 69 -0.35 2.60 -11.34
N THR A 70 0.91 2.59 -10.94
CA THR A 70 1.36 3.08 -9.63
C THR A 70 2.39 4.19 -9.84
N SER A 71 2.20 5.32 -9.17
CA SER A 71 3.13 6.47 -9.25
C SER A 71 3.18 7.17 -7.90
N THR A 72 4.31 7.76 -7.60
CA THR A 72 4.44 8.72 -6.50
C THR A 72 4.08 10.11 -6.97
N GLY A 73 3.54 10.92 -6.08
CA GLY A 73 3.19 12.31 -6.33
C GLY A 73 3.01 13.06 -5.01
N LYS A 74 2.37 14.21 -5.08
CA LYS A 74 2.01 14.99 -3.89
C LYS A 74 0.54 15.29 -3.89
N ILE A 75 -0.04 15.40 -2.70
CA ILE A 75 -1.40 15.89 -2.52
C ILE A 75 -1.33 17.21 -1.75
N LYS A 76 -2.06 18.21 -2.22
CA LYS A 76 -1.99 19.56 -1.72
C LYS A 76 -3.38 20.10 -1.38
N GLN A 77 -3.45 20.80 -0.26
CA GLN A 77 -4.60 21.63 0.11
C GLN A 77 -4.08 22.89 0.84
N ASN A 78 -4.43 24.07 0.31
CA ASN A 78 -3.87 25.34 0.77
C ASN A 78 -2.33 25.33 0.69
N ASP A 79 -1.63 25.66 1.81
CA ASP A 79 -0.16 25.68 1.89
C ASP A 79 0.46 24.33 2.28
N ASN A 80 -0.38 23.32 2.62
CA ASN A 80 0.09 22.01 3.01
C ASN A 80 0.20 21.08 1.80
N ASN A 81 1.33 20.40 1.67
CA ASN A 81 1.54 19.34 0.69
C ASN A 81 2.23 18.14 1.33
N TYR A 82 1.86 16.94 0.87
CA TYR A 82 2.41 15.69 1.40
C TYR A 82 2.63 14.70 0.27
N ASP A 83 3.67 13.90 0.40
CA ASP A 83 3.93 12.82 -0.54
C ASP A 83 2.84 11.75 -0.46
N ILE A 84 2.44 11.23 -1.60
CA ILE A 84 1.37 10.24 -1.72
C ILE A 84 1.70 9.24 -2.83
N THR A 85 1.31 7.99 -2.64
CA THR A 85 1.37 6.96 -3.67
C THR A 85 0.00 6.82 -4.33
N MET A 86 -0.05 7.00 -5.63
CA MET A 86 -1.24 6.77 -6.43
C MET A 86 -1.28 5.35 -6.94
N ILE A 87 -2.44 4.70 -6.80
CA ILE A 87 -2.71 3.37 -7.35
C ILE A 87 -4.00 3.41 -8.17
N VAL A 88 -3.87 3.04 -9.43
CA VAL A 88 -4.98 2.97 -10.40
C VAL A 88 -5.02 1.55 -10.95
N PRO A 89 -5.94 0.69 -10.50
CA PRO A 89 -6.09 -0.64 -11.06
C PRO A 89 -6.69 -0.60 -12.46
N GLU A 90 -6.32 -1.57 -13.30
CA GLU A 90 -6.94 -1.77 -14.61
C GLU A 90 -8.40 -2.20 -14.46
N ASP A 91 -8.66 -3.07 -13.48
CA ASP A 91 -9.99 -3.54 -13.11
C ASP A 91 -10.22 -3.38 -11.60
N SER A 92 -11.29 -2.65 -11.25
CA SER A 92 -11.63 -2.34 -9.87
C SER A 92 -12.14 -3.55 -9.08
N ASP A 93 -12.77 -4.52 -9.73
CA ASP A 93 -13.29 -5.70 -9.03
C ASP A 93 -12.14 -6.67 -8.68
N THR A 94 -11.21 -6.88 -9.59
CA THR A 94 -9.98 -7.65 -9.31
C THR A 94 -9.16 -6.99 -8.20
N PHE A 95 -9.07 -5.65 -8.19
CA PHE A 95 -8.36 -4.93 -7.15
C PHE A 95 -8.94 -5.13 -5.75
N ASN A 96 -10.25 -5.36 -5.61
CA ASN A 96 -10.87 -5.66 -4.33
C ASN A 96 -10.43 -7.00 -3.70
N ASN A 97 -9.79 -7.88 -4.48
CA ASN A 97 -9.17 -9.11 -3.97
C ASN A 97 -7.75 -8.85 -3.46
N ILE A 98 -7.12 -7.79 -3.96
CA ILE A 98 -5.75 -7.38 -3.65
C ILE A 98 -5.69 -6.38 -2.51
N CYS A 99 -6.68 -5.48 -2.42
CA CYS A 99 -6.73 -4.42 -1.42
C CYS A 99 -8.13 -4.33 -0.80
N ASN A 100 -8.19 -4.55 0.51
CA ASN A 100 -9.43 -4.48 1.29
C ASN A 100 -9.61 -3.06 1.85
N MET A 101 -10.12 -2.17 1.03
CA MET A 101 -10.43 -0.81 1.46
C MET A 101 -11.70 -0.79 2.31
N ALA A 102 -11.63 -0.17 3.49
CA ALA A 102 -12.76 0.04 4.36
C ALA A 102 -12.87 1.52 4.76
N ASN A 103 -14.09 2.02 4.82
CA ASN A 103 -14.34 3.38 5.27
C ASN A 103 -13.75 3.59 6.68
N ALA A 104 -13.01 4.67 6.88
CA ALA A 104 -12.29 4.93 8.11
C ALA A 104 -13.20 5.04 9.35
N GLU A 105 -14.44 5.51 9.17
CA GLU A 105 -15.43 5.71 10.25
C GLU A 105 -16.40 4.53 10.35
N THR A 106 -17.11 4.20 9.26
CA THR A 106 -18.21 3.20 9.27
C THR A 106 -17.72 1.76 9.19
N LYS A 107 -16.46 1.54 8.76
CA LYS A 107 -15.87 0.21 8.50
C LYS A 107 -16.51 -0.55 7.32
N GLU A 108 -17.42 0.06 6.61
CA GLU A 108 -18.01 -0.52 5.41
C GLU A 108 -16.99 -0.68 4.30
N LYS A 109 -17.08 -1.77 3.55
CA LYS A 109 -16.19 -2.03 2.41
C LYS A 109 -16.39 -0.97 1.34
N LEU A 110 -15.31 -0.34 0.92
CA LEU A 110 -15.28 0.63 -0.15
C LEU A 110 -14.99 -0.03 -1.51
N LYS A 111 -15.54 0.57 -2.56
CA LYS A 111 -15.23 0.25 -3.95
C LYS A 111 -14.82 1.51 -4.68
N LEU A 112 -13.91 1.38 -5.64
CA LEU A 112 -13.56 2.48 -6.52
C LEU A 112 -14.75 2.86 -7.40
N SER A 113 -14.97 4.15 -7.54
CA SER A 113 -16.04 4.72 -8.37
C SER A 113 -15.48 5.70 -9.40
N ASN A 114 -16.31 6.09 -10.34
CA ASN A 114 -15.96 7.13 -11.33
C ASN A 114 -16.33 8.55 -10.87
N ASN A 115 -16.69 8.73 -9.57
CA ASN A 115 -17.13 10.02 -9.03
C ASN A 115 -16.00 10.81 -8.36
N GLY A 116 -14.88 10.13 -8.01
CA GLY A 116 -13.78 10.75 -7.32
C GLY A 116 -12.70 9.76 -6.94
N VAL A 117 -11.88 10.15 -5.98
CA VAL A 117 -10.76 9.38 -5.47
C VAL A 117 -10.99 8.93 -4.03
N ILE A 118 -10.38 7.83 -3.62
CA ILE A 118 -10.31 7.40 -2.23
C ILE A 118 -8.93 7.78 -1.71
N ILE A 119 -8.87 8.50 -0.59
CA ILE A 119 -7.62 8.86 0.09
C ILE A 119 -7.53 8.20 1.46
N THR A 120 -6.34 8.07 2.00
CA THR A 120 -6.12 7.50 3.35
C THR A 120 -6.49 8.49 4.44
N ASP A 121 -6.99 7.98 5.57
CA ASP A 121 -7.51 8.77 6.70
C ASP A 121 -6.47 9.73 7.28
N LYS A 122 -5.23 9.30 7.40
CA LYS A 122 -4.17 10.16 7.93
C LYS A 122 -3.90 11.37 7.05
N ILE A 123 -3.91 11.21 5.72
CA ILE A 123 -3.72 12.35 4.81
C ILE A 123 -4.94 13.29 4.85
N ALA A 124 -6.16 12.73 4.97
CA ALA A 124 -7.36 13.53 5.12
C ALA A 124 -7.32 14.39 6.40
N GLU A 125 -6.86 13.82 7.52
CA GLU A 125 -6.64 14.54 8.78
C GLU A 125 -5.59 15.65 8.61
N MET A 126 -4.42 15.36 8.03
CA MET A 126 -3.32 16.30 7.86
C MET A 126 -3.68 17.48 6.94
N LEU A 127 -4.50 17.25 5.92
CA LEU A 127 -5.01 18.29 5.02
C LEU A 127 -6.27 18.98 5.55
N ASN A 128 -6.88 18.45 6.62
CA ASN A 128 -8.16 18.90 7.18
C ASN A 128 -9.29 18.88 6.11
N VAL A 129 -9.41 17.76 5.41
CA VAL A 129 -10.42 17.55 4.35
C VAL A 129 -11.32 16.37 4.67
N LYS A 130 -12.49 16.32 4.02
CA LYS A 130 -13.53 15.30 4.18
C LYS A 130 -14.07 14.83 2.84
N GLN A 131 -14.87 13.79 2.87
CA GLN A 131 -15.61 13.32 1.70
C GLN A 131 -16.41 14.45 1.06
N GLY A 132 -16.30 14.60 -0.25
CA GLY A 132 -16.94 15.64 -1.06
C GLY A 132 -16.06 16.86 -1.32
N ASP A 133 -14.99 17.06 -0.56
CA ASP A 133 -14.04 18.14 -0.79
C ASP A 133 -13.18 17.88 -2.05
N GLU A 134 -12.60 18.95 -2.59
CA GLU A 134 -11.67 18.90 -3.71
C GLU A 134 -10.26 19.19 -3.21
N VAL A 135 -9.28 18.41 -3.68
CA VAL A 135 -7.86 18.58 -3.38
C VAL A 135 -7.06 18.60 -4.68
N THR A 136 -5.83 19.12 -4.62
CA THR A 136 -4.92 19.11 -5.76
C THR A 136 -3.95 17.94 -5.65
N PHE A 137 -3.97 17.03 -6.62
CA PHE A 137 -2.96 16.00 -6.82
C PHE A 137 -1.89 16.54 -7.79
N ILE A 138 -0.62 16.37 -7.44
CA ILE A 138 0.54 16.75 -8.25
C ILE A 138 1.27 15.47 -8.62
N ASP A 139 1.39 15.18 -9.90
CA ASP A 139 2.04 13.95 -10.36
C ASP A 139 3.58 14.07 -10.34
N SER A 140 4.26 12.99 -10.75
CA SER A 140 5.73 12.94 -10.81
C SER A 140 6.35 13.86 -11.87
N GLU A 141 5.53 14.46 -12.73
CA GLU A 141 5.93 15.44 -13.76
C GLU A 141 5.60 16.88 -13.34
N ASP A 142 5.25 17.10 -12.06
CA ASP A 142 4.82 18.37 -11.47
C ASP A 142 3.55 18.97 -12.11
N VAL A 143 2.69 18.12 -12.71
CA VAL A 143 1.40 18.57 -13.25
C VAL A 143 0.34 18.50 -12.17
N GLU A 144 -0.42 19.59 -12.00
CA GLU A 144 -1.49 19.70 -11.00
C GLU A 144 -2.84 19.26 -11.56
N TYR A 145 -3.54 18.41 -10.83
CA TYR A 145 -4.89 17.93 -11.14
C TYR A 145 -5.81 18.14 -9.95
N LYS A 146 -6.98 18.72 -10.19
CA LYS A 146 -8.04 18.81 -9.18
C LYS A 146 -8.81 17.52 -9.14
N VAL A 147 -8.91 16.91 -7.95
CA VAL A 147 -9.60 15.64 -7.74
C VAL A 147 -10.57 15.76 -6.58
N LYS A 148 -11.76 15.17 -6.73
CA LYS A 148 -12.78 15.16 -5.69
C LYS A 148 -12.60 13.93 -4.81
N ILE A 149 -12.69 14.10 -3.50
CA ILE A 149 -12.66 13.00 -2.53
C ILE A 149 -14.03 12.31 -2.52
N ASP A 150 -14.07 11.05 -2.95
CA ASP A 150 -15.27 10.22 -2.92
C ASP A 150 -15.42 9.44 -1.61
N ALA A 151 -14.30 8.97 -1.04
CA ALA A 151 -14.29 8.30 0.26
C ALA A 151 -12.92 8.43 0.94
N ILE A 152 -12.89 8.10 2.24
CA ILE A 152 -11.68 8.04 3.06
C ILE A 152 -11.54 6.62 3.61
N THR A 153 -10.39 5.99 3.34
CA THR A 153 -10.07 4.63 3.79
C THR A 153 -9.03 4.65 4.90
N ARG A 154 -9.12 3.68 5.81
CA ARG A 154 -8.08 3.49 6.82
C ARG A 154 -6.83 2.85 6.22
N ASN A 155 -5.68 3.37 6.64
CA ASN A 155 -4.38 2.81 6.30
C ASN A 155 -3.38 3.10 7.42
N TYR A 156 -2.41 2.22 7.64
CA TYR A 156 -1.45 2.35 8.75
C TYR A 156 -0.04 2.73 8.27
N VAL A 157 0.31 2.40 7.05
CA VAL A 157 1.64 2.66 6.48
C VAL A 157 1.49 3.43 5.18
N SER A 158 2.23 4.52 5.05
CA SER A 158 2.24 5.41 3.88
C SER A 158 0.90 6.09 3.60
N HIS A 159 0.89 6.97 2.63
CA HIS A 159 -0.29 7.68 2.18
C HIS A 159 -0.63 7.26 0.75
N TYR A 160 -1.89 6.93 0.52
CA TYR A 160 -2.36 6.46 -0.79
C TYR A 160 -3.54 7.29 -1.29
N ILE A 161 -3.57 7.42 -2.62
CA ILE A 161 -4.73 7.86 -3.38
C ILE A 161 -5.09 6.75 -4.36
N TYR A 162 -6.33 6.30 -4.30
CA TYR A 162 -6.86 5.26 -5.17
C TYR A 162 -7.92 5.85 -6.08
N MET A 163 -7.92 5.47 -7.35
CA MET A 163 -8.95 5.87 -8.29
C MET A 163 -9.21 4.80 -9.34
N SER A 164 -10.41 4.78 -9.91
CA SER A 164 -10.72 3.89 -11.01
C SER A 164 -9.97 4.28 -12.28
N LYS A 165 -9.74 3.32 -13.18
CA LYS A 165 -9.12 3.58 -14.48
C LYS A 165 -9.89 4.63 -15.28
N ASP A 166 -11.23 4.52 -15.32
CA ASP A 166 -12.07 5.47 -16.05
C ASP A 166 -11.95 6.90 -15.50
N TYR A 167 -11.92 7.04 -14.16
CA TYR A 167 -11.71 8.36 -13.54
C TYR A 167 -10.35 8.92 -13.88
N PHE A 168 -9.31 8.09 -13.84
CA PHE A 168 -7.93 8.46 -14.15
C PHE A 168 -7.78 8.92 -15.61
N GLU A 169 -8.29 8.13 -16.57
CA GLU A 169 -8.20 8.46 -18.00
C GLU A 169 -8.98 9.73 -18.36
N LYS A 170 -10.10 9.96 -17.68
CA LYS A 170 -10.91 11.16 -17.90
C LYS A 170 -10.29 12.45 -17.35
N ASN A 171 -9.60 12.38 -16.21
CA ASN A 171 -9.22 13.57 -15.44
C ASN A 171 -7.71 13.81 -15.35
N ILE A 172 -6.88 12.80 -15.62
CA ILE A 172 -5.42 12.88 -15.43
C ILE A 172 -4.68 12.61 -16.71
N LYS A 173 -4.52 11.33 -17.12
CA LYS A 173 -3.78 10.96 -18.35
C LYS A 173 -4.12 9.52 -18.79
N ASN A 174 -3.64 9.13 -19.96
CA ASN A 174 -3.81 7.78 -20.47
C ASN A 174 -3.21 6.73 -19.52
N TYR A 175 -3.99 5.69 -19.24
CA TYR A 175 -3.56 4.58 -18.41
C TYR A 175 -2.49 3.74 -19.08
N LYS A 176 -1.49 3.34 -18.30
CA LYS A 176 -0.45 2.40 -18.70
C LYS A 176 -0.06 1.54 -17.51
N THR A 177 -0.14 0.23 -17.65
CA THR A 177 0.30 -0.69 -16.58
C THR A 177 1.81 -0.59 -16.35
N ASN A 178 2.21 -0.36 -15.10
CA ASN A 178 3.62 -0.37 -14.70
C ASN A 178 3.90 -1.21 -13.45
N MET A 179 2.84 -1.74 -12.81
CA MET A 179 2.94 -2.58 -11.64
C MET A 179 1.89 -3.69 -11.70
N ILE A 180 2.24 -4.89 -11.25
CA ILE A 180 1.29 -6.00 -11.08
C ILE A 180 1.37 -6.47 -9.63
N TYR A 181 0.22 -6.62 -9.00
CA TYR A 181 0.05 -7.24 -7.69
C TYR A 181 -0.47 -8.65 -7.86
N ILE A 182 0.10 -9.62 -7.16
CA ILE A 182 -0.15 -11.04 -7.36
C ILE A 182 -0.46 -11.71 -6.04
N ASN A 183 -1.53 -12.53 -6.03
CA ASN A 183 -1.83 -13.45 -4.95
C ASN A 183 -1.40 -14.85 -5.36
N THR A 184 -0.78 -15.58 -4.42
CA THR A 184 -0.37 -16.96 -4.60
C THR A 184 -1.30 -17.90 -3.84
N LYS A 185 -1.56 -19.11 -4.38
CA LYS A 185 -2.39 -20.12 -3.71
C LYS A 185 -1.71 -20.66 -2.45
N GLU A 186 -0.40 -20.73 -2.47
CA GLU A 186 0.41 -21.21 -1.36
C GLU A 186 1.36 -20.11 -0.89
N VAL A 187 1.26 -19.75 0.39
CA VAL A 187 2.08 -18.74 1.03
C VAL A 187 3.34 -19.40 1.60
N SER A 188 4.09 -20.17 0.77
CA SER A 188 5.38 -20.70 1.17
C SER A 188 6.52 -19.88 0.58
N GLU A 189 7.52 -19.57 1.41
CA GLU A 189 8.70 -18.78 1.03
C GLU A 189 9.39 -19.38 -0.22
N GLN A 190 9.48 -20.71 -0.28
CA GLN A 190 10.13 -21.41 -1.40
C GLN A 190 9.35 -21.26 -2.72
N VAL A 191 8.03 -21.37 -2.70
CA VAL A 191 7.17 -21.20 -3.89
C VAL A 191 7.26 -19.76 -4.39
N GLN A 192 7.16 -18.79 -3.49
CA GLN A 192 7.23 -17.37 -3.82
C GLN A 192 8.61 -16.96 -4.36
N ASP A 193 9.69 -17.49 -3.79
CA ASP A 193 11.06 -17.27 -4.28
C ASP A 193 11.26 -17.85 -5.68
N ASN A 194 10.71 -19.04 -5.97
CA ASN A 194 10.79 -19.63 -7.30
C ASN A 194 10.04 -18.80 -8.33
N ILE A 195 8.79 -18.42 -8.03
CA ILE A 195 7.99 -17.53 -8.88
C ILE A 195 8.72 -16.21 -9.13
N SER A 196 9.32 -15.61 -8.09
CA SER A 196 10.08 -14.37 -8.20
C SER A 196 11.27 -14.50 -9.16
N LYS A 197 12.05 -15.59 -9.05
CA LYS A 197 13.19 -15.86 -9.94
C LYS A 197 12.75 -16.06 -11.39
N GLU A 198 11.72 -16.87 -11.61
CA GLU A 198 11.18 -17.12 -12.94
C GLU A 198 10.66 -15.84 -13.60
N MET A 199 9.98 -14.98 -12.84
CA MET A 199 9.51 -13.69 -13.35
C MET A 199 10.65 -12.72 -13.67
N LEU A 200 11.74 -12.70 -12.88
CA LEU A 200 12.90 -11.84 -13.13
C LEU A 200 13.62 -12.19 -14.45
N ASP A 201 13.50 -13.42 -14.92
CA ASP A 201 14.05 -13.87 -16.21
C ASP A 201 13.18 -13.46 -17.41
N ILE A 202 11.97 -12.93 -17.17
CA ILE A 202 11.08 -12.45 -18.23
C ILE A 202 11.48 -11.04 -18.67
N ASP A 203 11.58 -10.83 -19.98
CA ASP A 203 11.84 -9.53 -20.56
C ASP A 203 10.86 -8.45 -20.01
N ASN A 204 11.37 -7.27 -19.72
CA ASN A 204 10.62 -6.10 -19.23
C ASN A 204 10.14 -6.18 -17.76
N VAL A 205 10.44 -7.22 -17.03
CA VAL A 205 10.34 -7.22 -15.58
C VAL A 205 11.51 -6.41 -15.01
N GLY A 206 11.19 -5.34 -14.28
CA GLY A 206 12.20 -4.45 -13.69
C GLY A 206 12.62 -4.91 -12.31
N SER A 207 11.66 -5.30 -11.48
CA SER A 207 11.88 -5.84 -10.14
C SER A 207 10.70 -6.68 -9.68
N VAL A 208 10.98 -7.64 -8.82
CA VAL A 208 9.97 -8.47 -8.12
C VAL A 208 10.20 -8.31 -6.62
N THR A 209 9.15 -8.02 -5.87
CA THR A 209 9.21 -7.93 -4.41
C THR A 209 8.25 -8.95 -3.82
N VAL A 210 8.79 -9.79 -2.92
CA VAL A 210 8.02 -10.78 -2.14
C VAL A 210 7.68 -10.16 -0.79
N MET A 211 6.40 -9.87 -0.54
CA MET A 211 5.94 -9.14 0.64
C MET A 211 6.22 -9.86 1.96
N PRO A 212 5.95 -11.17 2.12
CA PRO A 212 6.29 -11.90 3.33
C PRO A 212 7.77 -11.78 3.72
N THR A 213 8.67 -11.85 2.75
CA THR A 213 10.12 -11.68 2.98
C THR A 213 10.45 -10.26 3.45
N LEU A 214 9.81 -9.25 2.87
CA LEU A 214 9.97 -7.86 3.28
C LEU A 214 9.45 -7.63 4.71
N ILE A 215 8.26 -8.14 5.03
CA ILE A 215 7.64 -8.04 6.36
C ILE A 215 8.53 -8.70 7.41
N LYS A 216 9.05 -9.90 7.12
CA LYS A 216 9.98 -10.61 7.99
C LYS A 216 11.24 -9.80 8.25
N SER A 217 11.84 -9.22 7.21
CA SER A 217 13.03 -8.37 7.34
C SER A 217 12.79 -7.15 8.22
N VAL A 218 11.64 -6.49 8.07
CA VAL A 218 11.22 -5.36 8.93
C VAL A 218 11.01 -5.81 10.37
N SER A 219 10.34 -6.94 10.58
CA SER A 219 10.10 -7.50 11.92
C SER A 219 11.40 -7.89 12.62
N ASP A 220 12.35 -8.49 11.90
CA ASP A 220 13.67 -8.85 12.43
C ASP A 220 14.47 -7.60 12.81
N MET A 221 14.40 -6.54 12.00
CA MET A 221 15.03 -5.25 12.30
C MET A 221 14.42 -4.62 13.56
N LEU A 222 13.09 -4.61 13.70
CA LEU A 222 12.40 -4.11 14.89
C LEU A 222 12.74 -4.96 16.13
N ASN A 223 12.81 -6.28 16.00
CA ASN A 223 13.22 -7.17 17.09
C ASN A 223 14.67 -6.91 17.54
N THR A 224 15.57 -6.63 16.60
CA THR A 224 16.95 -6.30 16.94
C THR A 224 17.05 -5.00 17.76
N MET A 225 16.23 -4.01 17.45
CA MET A 225 16.13 -2.77 18.24
C MET A 225 15.67 -3.00 19.68
N ASN A 226 14.83 -4.03 19.92
CA ASN A 226 14.38 -4.38 21.28
C ASN A 226 15.52 -4.81 22.20
N TYR A 227 16.55 -5.50 21.67
CA TYR A 227 17.73 -5.86 22.48
C TYR A 227 18.50 -4.64 22.97
N VAL A 228 18.51 -3.55 22.19
CA VAL A 228 19.18 -2.30 22.58
C VAL A 228 18.44 -1.59 23.70
N VAL A 229 17.10 -1.62 23.68
CA VAL A 229 16.26 -0.97 24.71
C VAL A 229 16.28 -1.70 26.04
N VAL A 230 16.49 -3.02 26.05
CA VAL A 230 16.53 -3.84 27.30
C VAL A 230 17.90 -3.75 27.99
N VAL A 231 18.95 -3.36 27.27
CA VAL A 231 20.34 -3.29 27.79
C VAL A 231 20.68 -1.89 28.35
N LEU A 232 19.86 -0.86 28.08
CA LEU A 232 19.99 0.50 28.63
C LEU A 232 19.13 0.67 29.88
#